data_3af8bc391efd752bdc866adef24e5ff1
#
_entry.id   3af8bc391efd752bdc866adef24e5ff1
#
_cell.length_a   1.000
_cell.length_b   1.000
_cell.length_c   1.000
_cell.angle_alpha   90.00
_cell.angle_beta   90.00
_cell.angle_gamma   90.00
#
_symmetry.space_group_name_H-M   'P 1'
#
loop_
_entity.id
_entity.type
_entity.pdbx_description
1 polymer ?
#
loop_
_entity_poly.entity_id
_entity_poly.type
_entity_poly.pdbx_seq_one_letter_code
_entity_poly.pdbx_strand_id
1 'polypeptide(L)'
;GQTKDNGQVSACLFTEPKFIVDDTFLLDYSMFFGATLCDYYEASSDRETLKDLSACAYRQMEIAKEQFDEKELMKKGDGFWGFIDWTDGLNKQSAMQGVYIYCAKKVQKIAEILGDAEKAEEMKKEAAAKTAAAKKYLFDKESGLFISGEEKQINYASQVWLILAGAVDSAEGAEILDRLVELKPEKGMVSPYMNHHFVEA
;
A
#
# COMPACT_ATOMS: atom_id res chain seq x y z
N GLY A 1 -10.37 18.85 5.94
CA GLY A 1 -9.92 17.90 6.97
C GLY A 1 -8.62 18.39 7.59
N GLN A 2 -8.29 17.92 8.78
CA GLN A 2 -6.99 18.25 9.39
C GLN A 2 -5.92 17.32 8.80
N THR A 3 -4.78 17.90 8.47
CA THR A 3 -3.59 17.20 8.01
C THR A 3 -2.43 17.60 8.93
N LYS A 4 -1.36 16.78 8.93
CA LYS A 4 -0.07 17.24 9.47
C LYS A 4 0.44 18.46 8.69
N ASP A 5 1.43 19.16 9.24
CA ASP A 5 2.08 20.31 8.57
C ASP A 5 2.64 19.92 7.19
N ASN A 6 3.05 18.67 7.01
CA ASN A 6 3.52 18.13 5.72
C ASN A 6 2.39 17.76 4.74
N GLY A 7 1.13 17.85 5.15
CA GLY A 7 -0.04 17.49 4.33
C GLY A 7 -0.52 16.04 4.45
N GLN A 8 0.07 15.22 5.34
CA GLN A 8 -0.41 13.85 5.57
C GLN A 8 -1.80 13.85 6.20
N VAL A 9 -2.74 13.09 5.64
CA VAL A 9 -4.09 12.94 6.19
C VAL A 9 -4.09 12.05 7.43
N SER A 10 -4.97 12.36 8.40
CA SER A 10 -5.18 11.52 9.58
C SER A 10 -5.82 10.18 9.21
N ALA A 11 -5.49 9.14 9.95
CA ALA A 11 -6.08 7.81 9.80
C ALA A 11 -7.49 7.72 10.40
N CYS A 12 -7.84 8.58 11.36
CA CYS A 12 -9.07 8.50 12.12
C CYS A 12 -9.88 9.79 12.04
N LEU A 13 -11.17 9.64 11.70
CA LEU A 13 -12.16 10.69 11.75
C LEU A 13 -13.36 10.17 12.55
N PHE A 14 -13.60 10.77 13.72
CA PHE A 14 -14.77 10.47 14.54
C PHE A 14 -15.88 11.47 14.22
N THR A 15 -17.09 10.97 14.09
CA THR A 15 -18.28 11.79 13.79
C THR A 15 -19.18 11.98 15.01
N GLU A 16 -19.10 11.07 15.99
CA GLU A 16 -19.89 11.08 17.21
C GLU A 16 -18.96 11.12 18.45
N PRO A 17 -19.29 11.82 19.51
CA PRO A 17 -20.43 12.75 19.66
C PRO A 17 -20.24 14.10 18.93
N LYS A 18 -19.09 14.31 18.32
CA LYS A 18 -18.79 15.48 17.47
C LYS A 18 -17.66 15.16 16.49
N PHE A 19 -17.59 15.92 15.42
CA PHE A 19 -16.51 15.82 14.44
C PHE A 19 -15.14 16.06 15.08
N ILE A 20 -14.30 15.02 15.18
CA ILE A 20 -12.93 15.08 15.69
C ILE A 20 -12.02 14.30 14.76
N VAL A 21 -10.93 14.93 14.39
CA VAL A 21 -9.76 14.26 13.76
C VAL A 21 -8.72 14.14 14.86
N ASP A 22 -8.21 12.93 15.09
CA ASP A 22 -7.15 12.69 16.06
C ASP A 22 -5.75 12.79 15.43
N ASP A 23 -4.72 12.66 16.28
CA ASP A 23 -3.32 12.73 15.85
C ASP A 23 -2.76 11.35 15.40
N THR A 24 -3.65 10.42 15.01
CA THR A 24 -3.23 9.12 14.48
C THR A 24 -2.92 9.24 12.99
N PHE A 25 -1.65 9.11 12.64
CA PHE A 25 -1.18 9.20 11.26
C PHE A 25 -0.49 7.90 10.86
N LEU A 26 -1.18 7.12 10.01
CA LEU A 26 -0.72 5.85 9.48
C LEU A 26 -0.35 6.03 8.00
N LEU A 27 0.85 5.62 7.62
CA LEU A 27 1.34 5.85 6.25
C LEU A 27 0.55 5.06 5.21
N ASP A 28 0.19 3.81 5.51
CA ASP A 28 -0.65 2.98 4.64
C ASP A 28 -2.06 3.58 4.46
N TYR A 29 -2.67 4.07 5.54
CA TYR A 29 -3.99 4.72 5.48
C TYR A 29 -3.95 6.03 4.69
N SER A 30 -2.88 6.81 4.82
CA SER A 30 -2.73 8.01 4.01
C SER A 30 -2.59 7.69 2.52
N MET A 31 -1.85 6.64 2.15
CA MET A 31 -1.78 6.16 0.76
C MET A 31 -3.14 5.67 0.24
N PHE A 32 -3.92 4.97 1.07
CA PHE A 32 -5.26 4.51 0.71
C PHE A 32 -6.24 5.63 0.43
N PHE A 33 -5.99 6.87 0.85
CA PHE A 33 -6.81 8.00 0.44
C PHE A 33 -6.92 8.08 -1.09
N GLY A 34 -5.81 7.92 -1.81
CA GLY A 34 -5.80 7.91 -3.27
C GLY A 34 -6.54 6.70 -3.86
N ALA A 35 -6.36 5.51 -3.29
CA ALA A 35 -7.07 4.31 -3.74
C ALA A 35 -8.57 4.45 -3.53
N THR A 36 -9.00 4.88 -2.34
CA THR A 36 -10.41 5.12 -2.01
C THR A 36 -11.04 6.18 -2.92
N LEU A 37 -10.32 7.25 -3.24
CA LEU A 37 -10.80 8.27 -4.16
C LEU A 37 -11.00 7.73 -5.58
N CYS A 38 -10.10 6.85 -6.03
CA CYS A 38 -10.24 6.15 -7.30
C CYS A 38 -11.48 5.26 -7.31
N ASP A 39 -11.66 4.44 -6.28
CA ASP A 39 -12.81 3.52 -6.15
C ASP A 39 -14.14 4.28 -6.02
N TYR A 40 -14.15 5.40 -5.30
CA TYR A 40 -15.31 6.30 -5.25
C TYR A 40 -15.70 6.81 -6.64
N TYR A 41 -14.72 7.25 -7.43
CA TYR A 41 -14.99 7.69 -8.79
C TYR A 41 -15.51 6.56 -9.68
N GLU A 42 -14.94 5.36 -9.57
CA GLU A 42 -15.41 4.18 -10.33
C GLU A 42 -16.87 3.84 -10.02
N ALA A 43 -17.29 4.03 -8.76
CA ALA A 43 -18.67 3.77 -8.33
C ALA A 43 -19.64 4.91 -8.65
N SER A 44 -19.19 6.17 -8.59
CA SER A 44 -20.07 7.36 -8.67
C SER A 44 -20.00 8.10 -10.01
N SER A 45 -18.88 7.97 -10.73
CA SER A 45 -18.53 8.82 -11.88
C SER A 45 -18.43 10.32 -11.55
N ASP A 46 -18.27 10.68 -10.27
CA ASP A 46 -18.17 12.07 -9.80
C ASP A 46 -16.76 12.63 -10.08
N ARG A 47 -16.62 13.22 -11.26
CA ARG A 47 -15.37 13.80 -11.73
C ARG A 47 -15.01 15.10 -10.99
N GLU A 48 -15.97 15.82 -10.46
CA GLU A 48 -15.74 17.06 -9.73
C GLU A 48 -15.04 16.77 -8.40
N THR A 49 -15.59 15.87 -7.61
CA THR A 49 -14.93 15.40 -6.36
C THR A 49 -13.56 14.79 -6.64
N LEU A 50 -13.42 13.98 -7.70
CA LEU A 50 -12.11 13.43 -8.11
C LEU A 50 -11.08 14.53 -8.34
N LYS A 51 -11.44 15.57 -9.07
CA LYS A 51 -10.58 16.71 -9.37
C LYS A 51 -10.22 17.49 -8.11
N ASP A 52 -11.21 17.79 -7.27
CA ASP A 52 -11.01 18.60 -6.06
C ASP A 52 -10.09 17.93 -5.05
N LEU A 53 -10.09 16.60 -4.98
CA LEU A 53 -9.31 15.83 -4.01
C LEU A 53 -8.02 15.23 -4.58
N SER A 54 -7.79 15.29 -5.89
CA SER A 54 -6.62 14.70 -6.54
C SER A 54 -5.29 15.22 -5.99
N ALA A 55 -5.17 16.52 -5.74
CA ALA A 55 -3.95 17.11 -5.18
C ALA A 55 -3.62 16.55 -3.80
N CYS A 56 -4.65 16.26 -2.98
CA CYS A 56 -4.46 15.60 -1.69
C CYS A 56 -3.96 14.17 -1.88
N ALA A 57 -4.54 13.40 -2.82
CA ALA A 57 -4.11 12.04 -3.14
C ALA A 57 -2.65 12.00 -3.62
N TYR A 58 -2.25 12.92 -4.49
CA TYR A 58 -0.88 13.04 -4.99
C TYR A 58 0.10 13.32 -3.84
N ARG A 59 -0.28 14.22 -2.93
CA ARG A 59 0.55 14.57 -1.77
C ARG A 59 0.81 13.37 -0.86
N GLN A 60 -0.16 12.44 -0.67
CA GLN A 60 0.07 11.25 0.13
C GLN A 60 1.13 10.33 -0.48
N MET A 61 1.16 10.22 -1.80
CA MET A 61 2.18 9.42 -2.50
C MET A 61 3.58 10.05 -2.42
N GLU A 62 3.67 11.39 -2.47
CA GLU A 62 4.93 12.12 -2.28
C GLU A 62 5.51 11.88 -0.88
N ILE A 63 4.67 11.98 0.16
CA ILE A 63 5.08 11.71 1.55
C ILE A 63 5.56 10.27 1.71
N ALA A 64 4.85 9.31 1.12
CA ALA A 64 5.24 7.91 1.19
C ALA A 64 6.53 7.61 0.41
N LYS A 65 6.76 8.30 -0.70
CA LYS A 65 7.98 8.19 -1.51
C LYS A 65 9.25 8.53 -0.72
N GLU A 66 9.20 9.47 0.21
CA GLU A 66 10.32 9.85 1.07
C GLU A 66 10.78 8.71 1.99
N GLN A 67 9.95 7.68 2.16
CA GLN A 67 10.22 6.53 3.01
C GLN A 67 10.93 5.37 2.30
N PHE A 68 11.38 5.57 1.07
CA PHE A 68 12.18 4.58 0.34
C PHE A 68 13.68 4.85 0.48
N ASP A 69 14.45 3.78 0.41
CA ASP A 69 15.91 3.84 0.40
C ASP A 69 16.47 3.93 -1.05
N GLU A 70 17.80 3.94 -1.18
CA GLU A 70 18.48 4.00 -2.47
C GLU A 70 18.31 2.74 -3.33
N LYS A 71 17.79 1.66 -2.77
CA LYS A 71 17.42 0.42 -3.49
C LYS A 71 15.96 0.38 -3.92
N GLU A 72 15.24 1.47 -3.70
CA GLU A 72 13.79 1.56 -3.95
C GLU A 72 12.97 0.59 -3.05
N LEU A 73 13.48 0.30 -1.84
CA LEU A 73 12.81 -0.50 -0.83
C LEU A 73 12.23 0.40 0.28
N MET A 74 11.02 0.08 0.72
CA MET A 74 10.42 0.73 1.89
C MET A 74 11.33 0.56 3.11
N LYS A 75 11.64 1.65 3.79
CA LYS A 75 12.41 1.63 5.04
C LYS A 75 11.68 0.89 6.15
N LYS A 76 12.43 0.47 7.18
CA LYS A 76 11.92 -0.31 8.31
C LYS A 76 11.11 0.52 9.31
N GLY A 77 10.18 1.36 8.92
CA GLY A 77 9.30 2.06 9.87
C GLY A 77 9.96 3.08 10.82
N ASP A 78 11.26 3.33 10.71
CA ASP A 78 11.94 4.38 11.44
C ASP A 78 11.53 5.73 10.86
N GLY A 79 10.61 6.43 11.57
CA GLY A 79 10.12 7.74 11.15
C GLY A 79 8.68 7.77 10.63
N PHE A 80 8.02 6.62 10.49
CA PHE A 80 6.60 6.54 10.19
C PHE A 80 5.92 5.36 10.88
N TRP A 81 4.59 5.43 10.99
CA TRP A 81 3.77 4.33 11.51
C TRP A 81 2.90 3.77 10.37
N GLY A 82 2.95 2.45 10.15
CA GLY A 82 2.05 1.70 9.26
C GLY A 82 1.26 0.66 10.06
N PHE A 83 -0.02 0.52 9.76
CA PHE A 83 -0.88 -0.44 10.44
C PHE A 83 -0.67 -1.86 9.90
N ILE A 84 -0.99 -2.10 8.65
CA ILE A 84 -0.99 -3.40 7.95
C ILE A 84 -1.83 -4.48 8.65
N ASP A 85 -1.49 -4.86 9.88
CA ASP A 85 -2.25 -5.80 10.73
C ASP A 85 -1.82 -5.67 12.19
N TRP A 86 -2.63 -6.22 13.11
CA TRP A 86 -2.38 -6.28 14.56
C TRP A 86 -1.47 -7.43 15.00
N THR A 87 -0.93 -8.20 14.08
CA THR A 87 -0.03 -9.33 14.37
C THR A 87 1.25 -8.85 15.05
N ASP A 88 1.49 -9.32 16.27
CA ASP A 88 2.70 -8.99 17.03
C ASP A 88 3.96 -9.47 16.32
N GLY A 89 4.98 -8.61 16.25
CA GLY A 89 6.25 -8.90 15.60
C GLY A 89 6.18 -9.06 14.08
N LEU A 90 5.09 -8.55 13.45
CA LEU A 90 4.97 -8.51 12.00
C LEU A 90 6.00 -7.54 11.40
N ASN A 91 6.91 -8.05 10.58
CA ASN A 91 7.72 -7.19 9.73
C ASN A 91 6.89 -6.69 8.55
N LYS A 92 6.69 -5.38 8.49
CA LYS A 92 5.75 -4.73 7.56
C LYS A 92 6.39 -4.23 6.27
N GLN A 93 7.72 -4.33 6.13
CA GLN A 93 8.46 -3.72 5.02
C GLN A 93 7.89 -4.10 3.64
N SER A 94 7.80 -5.40 3.36
CA SER A 94 7.32 -5.89 2.07
C SER A 94 5.83 -5.64 1.84
N ALA A 95 5.01 -5.71 2.89
CA ALA A 95 3.61 -5.36 2.81
C ALA A 95 3.42 -3.87 2.48
N MET A 96 4.13 -2.97 3.16
CA MET A 96 4.12 -1.53 2.88
C MET A 96 4.62 -1.21 1.47
N GLN A 97 5.62 -1.95 0.98
CA GLN A 97 6.07 -1.90 -0.41
C GLN A 97 4.92 -2.21 -1.38
N GLY A 98 4.19 -3.30 -1.13
CA GLY A 98 3.02 -3.69 -1.92
C GLY A 98 1.91 -2.64 -1.87
N VAL A 99 1.57 -2.11 -0.69
CA VAL A 99 0.58 -1.03 -0.52
C VAL A 99 0.97 0.20 -1.35
N TYR A 100 2.24 0.62 -1.31
CA TYR A 100 2.69 1.75 -2.12
C TYR A 100 2.48 1.50 -3.63
N ILE A 101 2.89 0.33 -4.14
CA ILE A 101 2.74 -0.02 -5.56
C ILE A 101 1.26 -0.03 -5.96
N TYR A 102 0.40 -0.64 -5.13
CA TYR A 102 -1.04 -0.67 -5.35
C TYR A 102 -1.64 0.74 -5.44
N CYS A 103 -1.35 1.58 -4.46
CA CYS A 103 -1.86 2.95 -4.41
C CYS A 103 -1.29 3.82 -5.53
N ALA A 104 -0.03 3.65 -5.93
CA ALA A 104 0.57 4.37 -7.05
C ALA A 104 -0.16 4.07 -8.37
N LYS A 105 -0.56 2.82 -8.61
CA LYS A 105 -1.36 2.44 -9.78
C LYS A 105 -2.77 3.06 -9.75
N LYS A 106 -3.40 3.15 -8.58
CA LYS A 106 -4.70 3.83 -8.43
C LYS A 106 -4.58 5.34 -8.65
N VAL A 107 -3.54 5.97 -8.13
CA VAL A 107 -3.26 7.40 -8.35
C VAL A 107 -2.86 7.68 -9.80
N GLN A 108 -2.12 6.78 -10.45
CA GLN A 108 -1.88 6.85 -11.91
C GLN A 108 -3.21 6.91 -12.66
N LYS A 109 -4.16 6.04 -12.34
CA LYS A 109 -5.49 6.02 -12.98
C LYS A 109 -6.27 7.33 -12.75
N ILE A 110 -6.21 7.90 -11.55
CA ILE A 110 -6.80 9.24 -11.28
C ILE A 110 -6.22 10.29 -12.22
N ALA A 111 -4.89 10.33 -12.35
CA ALA A 111 -4.20 11.28 -13.20
C ALA A 111 -4.59 11.11 -14.68
N GLU A 112 -4.67 9.87 -15.18
CA GLU A 112 -5.14 9.55 -16.54
C GLU A 112 -6.57 10.04 -16.78
N ILE A 113 -7.50 9.80 -15.84
CA ILE A 113 -8.89 10.26 -15.93
C ILE A 113 -8.96 11.79 -15.97
N LEU A 114 -8.11 12.47 -15.19
CA LEU A 114 -8.08 13.93 -15.15
C LEU A 114 -7.33 14.56 -16.33
N GLY A 115 -6.56 13.78 -17.10
CA GLY A 115 -5.72 14.25 -18.20
C GLY A 115 -4.37 14.82 -17.75
N ASP A 116 -3.93 14.51 -16.53
CA ASP A 116 -2.62 14.88 -15.98
C ASP A 116 -1.56 13.85 -16.41
N ALA A 117 -1.06 14.01 -17.63
CA ALA A 117 -0.13 13.07 -18.24
C ALA A 117 1.22 13.01 -17.51
N GLU A 118 1.67 14.13 -16.91
CA GLU A 118 2.92 14.18 -16.15
C GLU A 118 2.83 13.35 -14.87
N LYS A 119 1.78 13.54 -14.08
CA LYS A 119 1.56 12.78 -12.86
C LYS A 119 1.29 11.29 -13.16
N ALA A 120 0.55 10.99 -14.22
CA ALA A 120 0.32 9.60 -14.65
C ALA A 120 1.64 8.88 -14.97
N GLU A 121 2.53 9.52 -15.74
CA GLU A 121 3.82 8.93 -16.08
C GLU A 121 4.76 8.84 -14.86
N GLU A 122 4.72 9.83 -13.95
CA GLU A 122 5.45 9.76 -12.67
C GLU A 122 5.02 8.54 -11.87
N MET A 123 3.73 8.36 -11.61
CA MET A 123 3.21 7.25 -10.81
C MET A 123 3.47 5.89 -11.45
N LYS A 124 3.40 5.81 -12.78
CA LYS A 124 3.76 4.61 -13.54
C LYS A 124 5.23 4.23 -13.33
N LYS A 125 6.15 5.18 -13.41
CA LYS A 125 7.59 4.95 -13.17
C LYS A 125 7.85 4.54 -11.74
N GLU A 126 7.23 5.20 -10.78
CA GLU A 126 7.33 4.86 -9.36
C GLU A 126 6.86 3.43 -9.10
N ALA A 127 5.66 3.05 -9.58
CA ALA A 127 5.15 1.69 -9.41
C ALA A 127 6.08 0.64 -10.05
N ALA A 128 6.61 0.92 -11.25
CA ALA A 128 7.52 0.01 -11.95
C ALA A 128 8.86 -0.16 -11.20
N ALA A 129 9.46 0.93 -10.72
CA ALA A 129 10.72 0.89 -9.99
C ALA A 129 10.58 0.08 -8.68
N LYS A 130 9.53 0.35 -7.89
CA LYS A 130 9.26 -0.35 -6.63
C LYS A 130 8.90 -1.82 -6.84
N THR A 131 8.20 -2.15 -7.94
CA THR A 131 7.93 -3.55 -8.33
C THR A 131 9.22 -4.28 -8.69
N ALA A 132 10.09 -3.66 -9.48
CA ALA A 132 11.37 -4.25 -9.85
C ALA A 132 12.27 -4.48 -8.62
N ALA A 133 12.29 -3.52 -7.69
CA ALA A 133 13.01 -3.64 -6.42
C ALA A 133 12.46 -4.78 -5.55
N ALA A 134 11.13 -4.89 -5.42
CA ALA A 134 10.50 -5.99 -4.69
C ALA A 134 10.87 -7.36 -5.26
N LYS A 135 10.78 -7.55 -6.58
CA LYS A 135 11.18 -8.79 -7.25
C LYS A 135 12.67 -9.11 -7.07
N LYS A 136 13.52 -8.09 -7.09
CA LYS A 136 14.97 -8.28 -7.01
C LYS A 136 15.46 -8.59 -5.61
N TYR A 137 14.90 -7.94 -4.60
CA TYR A 137 15.44 -7.94 -3.25
C TYR A 137 14.58 -8.63 -2.21
N LEU A 138 13.26 -8.73 -2.45
CA LEU A 138 12.32 -9.30 -1.50
C LEU A 138 11.80 -10.68 -1.92
N PHE A 139 11.95 -11.08 -3.20
CA PHE A 139 11.54 -12.42 -3.63
C PHE A 139 12.65 -13.43 -3.39
N ASP A 140 12.41 -14.38 -2.49
CA ASP A 140 13.30 -15.48 -2.20
C ASP A 140 13.04 -16.66 -3.15
N LYS A 141 14.01 -16.96 -3.99
CA LYS A 141 13.88 -18.00 -5.02
C LYS A 141 13.85 -19.43 -4.45
N GLU A 142 14.37 -19.62 -3.24
CA GLU A 142 14.41 -20.94 -2.60
C GLU A 142 13.02 -21.31 -2.08
N SER A 143 12.38 -20.41 -1.35
CA SER A 143 11.01 -20.61 -0.86
C SER A 143 9.94 -20.34 -1.93
N GLY A 144 10.25 -19.52 -2.94
CA GLY A 144 9.28 -19.00 -3.90
C GLY A 144 8.29 -18.02 -3.30
N LEU A 145 8.67 -17.33 -2.22
CA LEU A 145 7.84 -16.40 -1.47
C LEU A 145 8.56 -15.05 -1.27
N PHE A 146 7.80 -13.99 -1.00
CA PHE A 146 8.37 -12.71 -0.60
C PHE A 146 8.77 -12.74 0.87
N ILE A 147 9.95 -12.20 1.16
CA ILE A 147 10.51 -12.05 2.50
C ILE A 147 10.45 -10.58 2.93
N SER A 148 10.40 -10.35 4.23
CA SER A 148 10.31 -9.02 4.82
C SER A 148 11.38 -8.82 5.89
N GLY A 149 12.10 -7.72 5.81
CA GLY A 149 13.18 -7.38 6.74
C GLY A 149 14.48 -8.16 6.55
N GLU A 150 15.48 -7.83 7.34
CA GLU A 150 16.78 -8.52 7.34
C GLU A 150 16.68 -9.95 7.85
N GLU A 151 15.73 -10.19 8.76
CA GLU A 151 15.37 -11.49 9.30
C GLU A 151 14.67 -12.40 8.29
N LYS A 152 14.40 -11.88 7.09
CA LYS A 152 13.74 -12.61 6.00
C LYS A 152 12.42 -13.27 6.43
N GLN A 153 11.63 -12.53 7.22
CA GLN A 153 10.34 -13.03 7.70
C GLN A 153 9.40 -13.34 6.53
N ILE A 154 8.85 -14.54 6.50
CA ILE A 154 7.73 -14.90 5.62
C ILE A 154 6.45 -14.69 6.41
N ASN A 155 5.52 -13.89 5.86
CA ASN A 155 4.23 -13.60 6.48
C ASN A 155 3.14 -13.41 5.42
N TYR A 156 1.88 -13.53 5.81
CA TYR A 156 0.73 -13.39 4.90
C TYR A 156 0.64 -12.00 4.27
N ALA A 157 0.82 -10.96 5.05
CA ALA A 157 0.64 -9.58 4.59
C ALA A 157 1.58 -9.22 3.44
N SER A 158 2.83 -9.69 3.47
CA SER A 158 3.82 -9.45 2.41
C SER A 158 3.38 -10.06 1.08
N GLN A 159 2.91 -11.30 1.09
CA GLN A 159 2.44 -11.99 -0.12
C GLN A 159 1.20 -11.30 -0.67
N VAL A 160 0.18 -11.14 0.16
CA VAL A 160 -1.11 -10.56 -0.21
C VAL A 160 -0.94 -9.18 -0.85
N TRP A 161 -0.23 -8.27 -0.20
CA TRP A 161 -0.07 -6.92 -0.74
C TRP A 161 0.76 -6.85 -2.02
N LEU A 162 1.80 -7.70 -2.18
CA LEU A 162 2.57 -7.74 -3.41
C LEU A 162 1.82 -8.41 -4.56
N ILE A 163 0.93 -9.38 -4.27
CA ILE A 163 0.02 -9.96 -5.27
C ILE A 163 -1.01 -8.91 -5.71
N LEU A 164 -1.74 -8.28 -4.78
CA LEU A 164 -2.72 -7.22 -5.08
C LEU A 164 -2.11 -6.04 -5.82
N ALA A 165 -0.85 -5.71 -5.53
CA ALA A 165 -0.10 -4.70 -6.26
C ALA A 165 0.25 -5.13 -7.69
N GLY A 166 0.03 -6.39 -8.07
CA GLY A 166 0.43 -6.96 -9.36
C GLY A 166 1.95 -6.97 -9.53
N ALA A 167 2.67 -7.27 -8.45
CA ALA A 167 4.11 -7.52 -8.51
C ALA A 167 4.41 -8.85 -9.23
N VAL A 168 3.47 -9.77 -9.23
CA VAL A 168 3.47 -11.05 -9.93
C VAL A 168 2.20 -11.17 -10.77
N ASP A 169 2.18 -12.08 -11.74
CA ASP A 169 0.95 -12.37 -12.48
C ASP A 169 0.00 -13.27 -11.68
N SER A 170 -1.21 -13.50 -12.18
CA SER A 170 -2.24 -14.25 -11.46
C SER A 170 -1.86 -15.73 -11.24
N ALA A 171 -1.11 -16.34 -12.15
CA ALA A 171 -0.70 -17.73 -12.01
C ALA A 171 0.39 -17.89 -10.93
N GLU A 172 1.39 -17.01 -10.96
CA GLU A 172 2.44 -16.92 -9.94
C GLU A 172 1.86 -16.54 -8.56
N GLY A 173 0.87 -15.64 -8.54
CA GLY A 173 0.13 -15.25 -7.32
C GLY A 173 -0.59 -16.42 -6.68
N ALA A 174 -1.31 -17.22 -7.47
CA ALA A 174 -1.98 -18.44 -6.98
C ALA A 174 -0.99 -19.45 -6.39
N GLU A 175 0.13 -19.71 -7.07
CA GLU A 175 1.18 -20.59 -6.54
C GLU A 175 1.78 -20.07 -5.21
N ILE A 176 1.97 -18.73 -5.08
CA ILE A 176 2.43 -18.11 -3.85
C ILE A 176 1.43 -18.34 -2.71
N LEU A 177 0.12 -18.16 -2.98
CA LEU A 177 -0.92 -18.35 -1.97
C LEU A 177 -1.03 -19.82 -1.54
N ASP A 178 -0.95 -20.79 -2.47
CA ASP A 178 -0.95 -22.21 -2.16
C ASP A 178 0.22 -22.58 -1.25
N ARG A 179 1.44 -22.15 -1.60
CA ARG A 179 2.64 -22.38 -0.78
C ARG A 179 2.52 -21.72 0.60
N LEU A 180 1.95 -20.52 0.67
CA LEU A 180 1.75 -19.80 1.91
C LEU A 180 0.79 -20.54 2.86
N VAL A 181 -0.31 -21.07 2.32
CA VAL A 181 -1.30 -21.86 3.08
C VAL A 181 -0.70 -23.17 3.57
N GLU A 182 0.15 -23.84 2.77
CA GLU A 182 0.87 -25.05 3.15
C GLU A 182 1.93 -24.78 4.23
N LEU A 183 2.71 -23.70 4.07
CA LEU A 183 3.77 -23.30 5.00
C LEU A 183 3.25 -22.88 6.37
N LYS A 184 2.09 -22.25 6.44
CA LYS A 184 1.47 -21.71 7.67
C LYS A 184 2.45 -20.86 8.47
N PRO A 185 2.88 -19.71 7.95
CA PRO A 185 3.82 -18.84 8.65
C PRO A 185 3.40 -18.54 10.09
N GLU A 186 4.37 -18.40 11.00
CA GLU A 186 4.11 -18.06 12.39
C GLU A 186 3.30 -16.77 12.55
N LYS A 187 3.58 -15.78 11.69
CA LYS A 187 2.87 -14.50 11.68
C LYS A 187 1.61 -14.60 10.80
N GLY A 188 0.52 -14.99 11.45
CA GLY A 188 -0.80 -15.13 10.84
C GLY A 188 -1.50 -13.79 10.61
N MET A 189 -2.73 -13.86 10.10
CA MET A 189 -3.64 -12.71 9.93
C MET A 189 -4.57 -12.61 11.13
N VAL A 190 -4.61 -11.44 11.77
CA VAL A 190 -5.40 -11.23 13.00
C VAL A 190 -6.65 -10.39 12.73
N SER A 191 -6.54 -9.36 11.91
CA SER A 191 -7.66 -8.45 11.64
C SER A 191 -8.60 -8.96 10.54
N PRO A 192 -9.91 -8.64 10.60
CA PRO A 192 -10.82 -8.84 9.47
C PRO A 192 -10.35 -8.13 8.20
N TYR A 193 -9.70 -6.98 8.34
CA TYR A 193 -9.09 -6.22 7.27
C TYR A 193 -8.06 -7.05 6.48
N MET A 194 -7.10 -7.68 7.16
CA MET A 194 -6.09 -8.49 6.46
C MET A 194 -6.67 -9.77 5.84
N ASN A 195 -7.65 -10.39 6.52
CA ASN A 195 -8.37 -11.54 5.99
C ASN A 195 -9.20 -11.18 4.73
N HIS A 196 -9.80 -9.98 4.68
CA HIS A 196 -10.47 -9.49 3.47
C HIS A 196 -9.50 -9.40 2.30
N HIS A 197 -8.35 -8.77 2.49
CA HIS A 197 -7.36 -8.64 1.43
C HIS A 197 -6.75 -9.98 0.98
N PHE A 198 -6.67 -10.96 1.87
CA PHE A 198 -6.26 -12.32 1.50
C PHE A 198 -7.26 -12.99 0.55
N VAL A 199 -8.55 -12.75 0.73
CA VAL A 199 -9.59 -13.29 -0.17
C VAL A 199 -9.59 -12.57 -1.53
N GLU A 200 -9.19 -11.29 -1.55
CA GLU A 200 -9.09 -10.50 -2.77
C GLU A 200 -7.82 -10.84 -3.61
N ALA A 201 -6.78 -11.37 -2.97
CA ALA A 201 -5.51 -11.70 -3.60
C ALA A 201 -5.58 -13.03 -4.37
#